data_90fdfb15466bdb67c2e53d009be481a8
#
_entry.id   90fdfb15466bdb67c2e53d009be481a8
#
_cell.length_a   1.000
_cell.length_b   1.000
_cell.length_c   1.000
_cell.angle_alpha   90.00
_cell.angle_beta   90.00
_cell.angle_gamma   90.00
#
_symmetry.space_group_name_H-M   'P 1'
#
loop_
_entity.id
_entity.type
_entity.pdbx_description
1 polymer ?
#
loop_
_entity_poly.entity_id
_entity_poly.type
_entity_poly.pdbx_seq_one_letter_code
_entity_poly.pdbx_strand_id
1 'polypeptide(L)'
;MNILAFESSCDETAVAVVRDGRQVLSDAILSQADMHALYGGVVPEMASRKHVEAIAALTDKALSDAGLTKTDIDAVAVTYAPGLIGAVLVGVSFAKSAAYALGVPLIPVHHVRGHIAANYLAFPELEPPFVALAISGGNTLIVDVADYTDMTILGATRDDAAGECFDKAARVLGLPYPGGRPMDELAQRSQGGKYDLPSAHVSGAELDMSFSGLKTAVVNLAHNAQQKGEALDKAALARDFTRAVSDELLPRAMRALELTGRRTLVAAGGVAANSLIRADLQAACEKMGVKLYLPPLKWCGDNGAMIGSQGYYEYRAGRTVELDLNAYATMDLGDPVF
;
A
#
# COMPACT_ATOMS: atom_id res chain seq x y z
N MET A 1 12.94 18.23 13.07
CA MET A 1 13.60 17.71 11.83
C MET A 1 12.57 17.65 10.72
N ASN A 2 12.79 18.39 9.62
CA ASN A 2 11.91 18.42 8.46
C ASN A 2 12.47 17.51 7.36
N ILE A 3 11.73 16.49 6.97
CA ILE A 3 12.10 15.54 5.92
C ILE A 3 11.29 15.85 4.66
N LEU A 4 11.99 16.11 3.56
CA LEU A 4 11.40 16.17 2.21
C LEU A 4 11.35 14.74 1.64
N ALA A 5 10.15 14.23 1.37
CA ALA A 5 9.94 12.84 1.03
C ALA A 5 9.33 12.67 -0.37
N PHE A 6 9.79 11.63 -1.09
CA PHE A 6 9.40 11.32 -2.46
C PHE A 6 8.84 9.91 -2.56
N GLU A 7 7.65 9.79 -3.14
CA GLU A 7 7.03 8.52 -3.54
C GLU A 7 6.73 8.54 -5.03
N SER A 8 7.18 7.50 -5.74
CA SER A 8 6.95 7.34 -7.17
C SER A 8 6.97 5.86 -7.61
N SER A 9 6.61 4.94 -6.72
CA SER A 9 6.78 3.50 -6.98
C SER A 9 5.86 2.93 -8.05
N CYS A 10 4.70 3.56 -8.30
CA CYS A 10 3.69 3.05 -9.24
C CYS A 10 3.10 4.17 -10.11
N ASP A 11 1.89 4.61 -9.86
CA ASP A 11 1.14 5.59 -10.67
C ASP A 11 0.80 6.89 -9.89
N GLU A 12 1.26 7.04 -8.66
CA GLU A 12 1.23 8.29 -7.91
C GLU A 12 2.62 8.93 -7.86
N THR A 13 2.71 10.19 -8.27
CA THR A 13 3.86 11.04 -7.92
C THR A 13 3.49 11.82 -6.67
N ALA A 14 4.18 11.60 -5.56
CA ALA A 14 3.90 12.34 -4.34
C ALA A 14 5.17 12.92 -3.72
N VAL A 15 5.05 14.16 -3.22
CA VAL A 15 6.10 14.86 -2.49
C VAL A 15 5.51 15.46 -1.23
N ALA A 16 6.12 15.21 -0.10
CA ALA A 16 5.65 15.69 1.19
C ALA A 16 6.77 16.30 2.03
N VAL A 17 6.39 17.16 2.97
CA VAL A 17 7.26 17.57 4.07
C VAL A 17 6.67 17.06 5.38
N VAL A 18 7.46 16.24 6.08
CA VAL A 18 7.07 15.65 7.35
C VAL A 18 8.04 16.09 8.44
N ARG A 19 7.49 16.58 9.56
CA ARG A 19 8.27 16.97 10.73
C ARG A 19 8.24 15.88 11.79
N ASP A 20 9.44 15.49 12.25
CA ASP A 20 9.64 14.54 13.36
C ASP A 20 8.86 13.22 13.19
N GLY A 21 8.70 12.78 11.93
CA GLY A 21 8.04 11.52 11.55
C GLY A 21 6.53 11.44 11.80
N ARG A 22 5.92 12.46 12.42
CA ARG A 22 4.52 12.42 12.85
C ARG A 22 3.67 13.60 12.37
N GLN A 23 4.26 14.75 12.14
CA GLN A 23 3.54 15.93 11.69
C GLN A 23 3.69 16.15 10.21
N VAL A 24 2.61 16.00 9.46
CA VAL A 24 2.56 16.32 8.03
C VAL A 24 2.41 17.82 7.87
N LEU A 25 3.41 18.49 7.29
CA LEU A 25 3.36 19.91 6.96
C LEU A 25 2.75 20.13 5.59
N SER A 26 3.03 19.23 4.64
CA SER A 26 2.43 19.21 3.31
C SER A 26 2.49 17.80 2.72
N ASP A 27 1.58 17.51 1.78
CA ASP A 27 1.56 16.27 1.00
C ASP A 27 0.92 16.57 -0.36
N ALA A 28 1.74 16.72 -1.38
CA ALA A 28 1.32 17.04 -2.74
C ALA A 28 1.34 15.77 -3.58
N ILE A 29 0.18 15.35 -4.06
CA ILE A 29 0.00 14.09 -4.80
C ILE A 29 -0.55 14.40 -6.19
N LEU A 30 0.02 13.77 -7.20
CA LEU A 30 -0.51 13.70 -8.57
C LEU A 30 -0.71 12.25 -8.96
N SER A 31 -1.97 11.81 -9.03
CA SER A 31 -2.32 10.47 -9.50
C SER A 31 -2.41 10.44 -11.03
N GLN A 32 -2.00 9.33 -11.60
CA GLN A 32 -2.07 9.03 -13.03
C GLN A 32 -3.22 8.07 -13.34
N ALA A 33 -4.10 7.77 -12.37
CA ALA A 33 -5.17 6.79 -12.48
C ALA A 33 -6.08 7.03 -13.69
N ASP A 34 -6.48 8.28 -13.96
CA ASP A 34 -7.34 8.62 -15.11
C ASP A 34 -6.68 8.30 -16.45
N MET A 35 -5.38 8.52 -16.56
CA MET A 35 -4.62 8.17 -17.77
C MET A 35 -4.54 6.64 -17.94
N HIS A 36 -4.22 5.93 -16.88
CA HIS A 36 -4.08 4.48 -16.90
C HIS A 36 -5.41 3.74 -17.04
N ALA A 37 -6.52 4.36 -16.63
CA ALA A 37 -7.87 3.83 -16.83
C ALA A 37 -8.18 3.57 -18.31
N LEU A 38 -7.63 4.38 -19.23
CA LEU A 38 -7.79 4.22 -20.68
C LEU A 38 -7.18 2.90 -21.20
N TYR A 39 -6.20 2.35 -20.48
CA TYR A 39 -5.51 1.10 -20.81
C TYR A 39 -5.96 -0.07 -19.94
N GLY A 40 -6.84 0.19 -18.96
CA GLY A 40 -7.34 -0.80 -18.02
C GLY A 40 -6.30 -1.27 -16.99
N GLY A 41 -5.28 -0.46 -16.70
CA GLY A 41 -4.22 -0.68 -15.72
C GLY A 41 -2.95 0.08 -16.04
N VAL A 42 -1.99 0.08 -15.12
CA VAL A 42 -0.76 0.84 -15.25
C VAL A 42 0.08 0.40 -16.45
N VAL A 43 0.54 1.38 -17.23
CA VAL A 43 1.54 1.20 -18.31
C VAL A 43 2.88 1.73 -17.78
N PRO A 44 3.85 0.87 -17.43
CA PRO A 44 5.04 1.26 -16.67
C PRO A 44 5.88 2.38 -17.30
N GLU A 45 6.05 2.34 -18.64
CA GLU A 45 6.83 3.38 -19.34
C GLU A 45 6.13 4.74 -19.30
N MET A 46 4.82 4.77 -19.44
CA MET A 46 4.04 6.01 -19.34
C MET A 46 4.08 6.57 -17.93
N ALA A 47 3.97 5.70 -16.92
CA ALA A 47 4.09 6.09 -15.53
C ALA A 47 5.43 6.78 -15.26
N SER A 48 6.54 6.16 -15.69
CA SER A 48 7.89 6.71 -15.52
C SER A 48 8.03 8.11 -16.14
N ARG A 49 7.53 8.33 -17.34
CA ARG A 49 7.56 9.63 -18.02
C ARG A 49 6.77 10.69 -17.27
N LYS A 50 5.60 10.31 -16.72
CA LYS A 50 4.76 11.23 -15.95
C LYS A 50 5.41 11.65 -14.62
N HIS A 51 6.13 10.76 -13.97
CA HIS A 51 6.92 11.12 -12.78
C HIS A 51 7.98 12.18 -13.11
N VAL A 52 8.71 12.04 -14.23
CA VAL A 52 9.70 13.04 -14.68
C VAL A 52 9.06 14.41 -14.89
N GLU A 53 7.86 14.45 -15.49
CA GLU A 53 7.14 15.70 -15.76
C GLU A 53 6.64 16.39 -14.48
N ALA A 54 6.30 15.62 -13.44
CA ALA A 54 5.57 16.11 -12.28
C ALA A 54 6.46 16.43 -11.06
N ILE A 55 7.52 15.66 -10.83
CA ILE A 55 8.23 15.62 -9.54
C ILE A 55 8.82 16.96 -9.11
N ALA A 56 9.33 17.75 -10.05
CA ALA A 56 9.92 19.06 -9.74
C ALA A 56 8.85 20.07 -9.30
N ALA A 57 7.73 20.16 -10.05
CA ALA A 57 6.64 21.06 -9.71
C ALA A 57 5.95 20.66 -8.39
N LEU A 58 5.80 19.37 -8.12
CA LEU A 58 5.28 18.88 -6.84
C LEU A 58 6.23 19.18 -5.68
N THR A 59 7.53 19.18 -5.91
CA THR A 59 8.52 19.57 -4.89
C THR A 59 8.35 21.04 -4.49
N ASP A 60 8.27 21.93 -5.48
CA ASP A 60 8.06 23.36 -5.20
C ASP A 60 6.70 23.59 -4.51
N LYS A 61 5.66 22.88 -4.93
CA LYS A 61 4.34 22.92 -4.29
C LYS A 61 4.41 22.44 -2.84
N ALA A 62 5.04 21.30 -2.56
CA ALA A 62 5.13 20.75 -1.21
C ALA A 62 5.87 21.70 -0.25
N LEU A 63 6.96 22.31 -0.70
CA LEU A 63 7.68 23.33 0.07
C LEU A 63 6.82 24.56 0.33
N SER A 64 6.14 25.08 -0.70
CA SER A 64 5.24 26.23 -0.58
C SER A 64 4.07 25.96 0.36
N ASP A 65 3.41 24.80 0.24
CA ASP A 65 2.28 24.42 1.10
C ASP A 65 2.72 24.23 2.56
N ALA A 66 3.97 23.80 2.80
CA ALA A 66 4.56 23.70 4.12
C ALA A 66 4.99 25.06 4.71
N GLY A 67 5.01 26.12 3.90
CA GLY A 67 5.56 27.42 4.28
C GLY A 67 7.07 27.40 4.54
N LEU A 68 7.79 26.50 3.87
CA LEU A 68 9.21 26.27 4.05
C LEU A 68 10.00 26.57 2.78
N THR A 69 11.29 26.79 2.96
CA THR A 69 12.27 26.93 1.88
C THR A 69 13.15 25.69 1.81
N LYS A 70 13.96 25.58 0.78
CA LYS A 70 14.93 24.48 0.60
C LYS A 70 15.94 24.40 1.75
N THR A 71 16.26 25.54 2.39
CA THR A 71 17.21 25.61 3.50
C THR A 71 16.65 25.12 4.84
N ASP A 72 15.33 24.89 4.91
CA ASP A 72 14.65 24.40 6.12
C ASP A 72 14.54 22.87 6.14
N ILE A 73 15.07 22.18 5.12
CA ILE A 73 15.04 20.73 4.98
C ILE A 73 16.29 20.13 5.59
N ASP A 74 16.10 19.17 6.50
CA ASP A 74 17.17 18.52 7.23
C ASP A 74 17.61 17.17 6.61
N ALA A 75 16.74 16.52 5.83
CA ALA A 75 17.04 15.28 5.13
C ALA A 75 16.06 15.05 3.97
N VAL A 76 16.46 14.18 3.03
CA VAL A 76 15.65 13.72 1.91
C VAL A 76 15.36 12.24 2.07
N ALA A 77 14.07 11.82 2.03
CA ALA A 77 13.66 10.43 2.03
C ALA A 77 13.06 10.05 0.66
N VAL A 78 13.27 8.81 0.23
CA VAL A 78 12.74 8.35 -1.06
C VAL A 78 12.41 6.88 -1.03
N THR A 79 11.31 6.51 -1.67
CA THR A 79 11.02 5.12 -1.99
C THR A 79 12.04 4.58 -2.99
N TYR A 80 12.80 3.54 -2.58
CA TYR A 80 13.81 2.93 -3.44
C TYR A 80 13.46 1.51 -3.89
N ALA A 81 12.51 0.87 -3.20
CA ALA A 81 12.00 -0.48 -3.44
C ALA A 81 10.69 -0.75 -2.66
N PRO A 82 9.90 -1.77 -3.04
CA PRO A 82 9.72 -2.26 -4.41
C PRO A 82 8.84 -1.31 -5.23
N GLY A 83 8.79 -1.53 -6.56
CA GLY A 83 7.89 -0.79 -7.44
C GLY A 83 8.22 -0.99 -8.93
N LEU A 84 7.56 -0.23 -9.79
CA LEU A 84 7.88 -0.20 -11.21
C LEU A 84 9.26 0.42 -11.39
N ILE A 85 10.23 -0.36 -11.87
CA ILE A 85 11.65 0.01 -11.86
C ILE A 85 11.92 1.39 -12.45
N GLY A 86 11.30 1.75 -13.58
CA GLY A 86 11.46 3.06 -14.20
C GLY A 86 10.88 4.20 -13.36
N ALA A 87 9.76 3.96 -12.69
CA ALA A 87 9.08 4.91 -11.83
C ALA A 87 9.90 5.16 -10.55
N VAL A 88 10.33 4.10 -9.86
CA VAL A 88 11.22 4.19 -8.69
C VAL A 88 12.52 4.89 -9.04
N LEU A 89 13.12 4.57 -10.21
CA LEU A 89 14.37 5.20 -10.66
C LEU A 89 14.24 6.71 -10.83
N VAL A 90 13.10 7.23 -11.27
CA VAL A 90 12.85 8.67 -11.36
C VAL A 90 12.89 9.32 -9.98
N GLY A 91 12.17 8.77 -9.00
CA GLY A 91 12.18 9.27 -7.61
C GLY A 91 13.56 9.23 -6.99
N VAL A 92 14.25 8.09 -7.09
CA VAL A 92 15.62 7.91 -6.56
C VAL A 92 16.60 8.90 -7.19
N SER A 93 16.56 9.07 -8.52
CA SER A 93 17.46 10.01 -9.21
C SER A 93 17.22 11.46 -8.80
N PHE A 94 15.95 11.83 -8.66
CA PHE A 94 15.56 13.18 -8.23
C PHE A 94 15.97 13.42 -6.76
N ALA A 95 15.66 12.47 -5.87
CA ALA A 95 15.99 12.57 -4.44
C ALA A 95 17.52 12.65 -4.20
N LYS A 96 18.33 11.85 -4.92
CA LYS A 96 19.79 11.95 -4.90
C LYS A 96 20.27 13.35 -5.27
N SER A 97 19.72 13.89 -6.36
CA SER A 97 20.07 15.23 -6.83
C SER A 97 19.67 16.32 -5.82
N ALA A 98 18.48 16.16 -5.20
CA ALA A 98 18.01 17.07 -4.16
C ALA A 98 18.87 17.01 -2.90
N ALA A 99 19.17 15.80 -2.40
CA ALA A 99 20.03 15.60 -1.23
C ALA A 99 21.43 16.19 -1.45
N TYR A 100 22.03 15.96 -2.62
CA TYR A 100 23.31 16.52 -3.00
C TYR A 100 23.29 18.05 -3.03
N ALA A 101 22.30 18.64 -3.71
CA ALA A 101 22.18 20.08 -3.85
C ALA A 101 21.93 20.81 -2.52
N LEU A 102 21.21 20.16 -1.60
CA LEU A 102 20.89 20.69 -0.27
C LEU A 102 22.01 20.41 0.74
N GLY A 103 22.92 19.46 0.46
CA GLY A 103 23.96 19.04 1.39
C GLY A 103 23.40 18.30 2.62
N VAL A 104 22.32 17.54 2.45
CA VAL A 104 21.62 16.83 3.54
C VAL A 104 21.65 15.30 3.31
N PRO A 105 21.47 14.50 4.37
CA PRO A 105 21.41 13.04 4.27
C PRO A 105 20.30 12.55 3.32
N LEU A 106 20.59 11.45 2.60
CA LEU A 106 19.63 10.68 1.81
C LEU A 106 19.19 9.44 2.59
N ILE A 107 17.87 9.22 2.68
CA ILE A 107 17.26 8.14 3.45
C ILE A 107 16.49 7.23 2.50
N PRO A 108 16.90 5.97 2.31
CA PRO A 108 16.15 5.01 1.53
C PRO A 108 14.98 4.47 2.36
N VAL A 109 13.79 4.42 1.76
CA VAL A 109 12.60 3.89 2.42
C VAL A 109 11.99 2.78 1.57
N HIS A 110 11.75 1.64 2.19
CA HIS A 110 11.01 0.56 1.55
C HIS A 110 9.51 0.93 1.52
N HIS A 111 8.89 0.85 0.35
CA HIS A 111 7.49 1.28 0.10
C HIS A 111 6.48 0.69 1.10
N VAL A 112 6.56 -0.61 1.38
CA VAL A 112 5.63 -1.26 2.33
C VAL A 112 5.86 -0.77 3.77
N ARG A 113 7.10 -0.46 4.16
CA ARG A 113 7.37 0.18 5.46
C ARG A 113 6.72 1.55 5.53
N GLY A 114 6.71 2.29 4.41
CA GLY A 114 5.96 3.55 4.28
C GLY A 114 4.47 3.36 4.55
N HIS A 115 3.82 2.39 3.91
CA HIS A 115 2.40 2.09 4.18
C HIS A 115 2.12 1.80 5.64
N ILE A 116 2.98 1.04 6.33
CA ILE A 116 2.83 0.78 7.76
C ILE A 116 2.98 2.09 8.54
N ALA A 117 3.98 2.91 8.20
CA ALA A 117 4.27 4.19 8.86
C ALA A 117 3.19 5.26 8.64
N ALA A 118 2.35 5.16 7.60
CA ALA A 118 1.18 6.02 7.44
C ALA A 118 0.25 6.01 8.67
N ASN A 119 0.24 4.92 9.42
CA ASN A 119 -0.52 4.83 10.66
C ASN A 119 0.07 5.70 11.79
N TYR A 120 1.37 5.95 11.81
CA TYR A 120 1.98 6.86 12.78
C TYR A 120 1.55 8.32 12.56
N LEU A 121 1.17 8.67 11.32
CA LEU A 121 0.62 9.99 10.98
C LEU A 121 -0.84 10.13 11.43
N ALA A 122 -1.59 9.02 11.38
CA ALA A 122 -3.00 8.98 11.76
C ALA A 122 -3.21 8.87 13.27
N PHE A 123 -2.29 8.18 13.95
CA PHE A 123 -2.39 7.81 15.36
C PHE A 123 -1.08 8.14 16.09
N PRO A 124 -0.96 9.36 16.64
CA PRO A 124 0.26 9.80 17.31
C PRO A 124 0.68 8.93 18.50
N GLU A 125 -0.26 8.21 19.09
CA GLU A 125 -0.01 7.29 20.20
C GLU A 125 0.42 5.88 19.76
N LEU A 126 0.37 5.57 18.47
CA LEU A 126 0.77 4.25 17.99
C LEU A 126 2.29 4.09 18.06
N GLU A 127 2.72 3.06 18.75
CA GLU A 127 4.12 2.65 18.89
C GLU A 127 4.25 1.13 18.71
N PRO A 128 5.38 0.63 18.17
CA PRO A 128 5.68 -0.79 18.20
C PRO A 128 5.74 -1.31 19.66
N PRO A 129 5.52 -2.62 19.93
CA PRO A 129 5.35 -3.66 18.91
C PRO A 129 3.89 -3.95 18.55
N PHE A 130 3.65 -4.36 17.28
CA PHE A 130 2.33 -4.74 16.79
C PHE A 130 2.43 -5.69 15.59
N VAL A 131 1.31 -6.32 15.18
CA VAL A 131 1.20 -6.98 13.88
C VAL A 131 0.62 -5.99 12.86
N ALA A 132 1.23 -5.89 11.69
CA ALA A 132 0.69 -5.14 10.56
C ALA A 132 0.14 -6.07 9.48
N LEU A 133 -1.06 -5.77 8.97
CA LEU A 133 -1.64 -6.34 7.78
C LEU A 133 -1.50 -5.30 6.66
N ALA A 134 -0.45 -5.44 5.84
CA ALA A 134 -0.15 -4.54 4.73
C ALA A 134 -0.75 -5.11 3.45
N ILE A 135 -1.80 -4.46 2.91
CA ILE A 135 -2.61 -4.92 1.78
C ILE A 135 -2.78 -3.80 0.76
N SER A 136 -1.99 -3.85 -0.31
CA SER A 136 -1.96 -2.83 -1.37
C SER A 136 -2.18 -3.43 -2.76
N GLY A 137 -2.00 -2.63 -3.80
CA GLY A 137 -2.07 -3.07 -5.19
C GLY A 137 -1.05 -4.15 -5.52
N GLY A 138 0.19 -3.99 -5.07
CA GLY A 138 1.30 -4.88 -5.39
C GLY A 138 1.77 -5.78 -4.24
N ASN A 139 1.27 -5.59 -3.00
CA ASN A 139 1.76 -6.30 -1.83
C ASN A 139 0.62 -6.79 -0.93
N THR A 140 0.75 -8.00 -0.39
CA THR A 140 -0.13 -8.52 0.65
C THR A 140 0.71 -9.30 1.63
N LEU A 141 0.95 -8.70 2.80
CA LEU A 141 1.89 -9.17 3.82
C LEU A 141 1.27 -9.10 5.21
N ILE A 142 1.64 -10.07 6.05
CA ILE A 142 1.46 -10.01 7.50
C ILE A 142 2.84 -9.84 8.10
N VAL A 143 3.03 -8.78 8.89
CA VAL A 143 4.34 -8.34 9.37
C VAL A 143 4.32 -8.22 10.89
N ASP A 144 5.28 -8.82 11.59
CA ASP A 144 5.59 -8.48 12.99
C ASP A 144 6.48 -7.23 12.99
N VAL A 145 5.97 -6.17 13.55
CA VAL A 145 6.69 -4.91 13.73
C VAL A 145 7.16 -4.86 15.17
N ALA A 146 8.40 -5.30 15.40
CA ALA A 146 9.01 -5.34 16.74
C ALA A 146 9.48 -3.95 17.17
N ASP A 147 9.98 -3.15 16.22
CA ASP A 147 10.35 -1.75 16.38
C ASP A 147 10.08 -1.00 15.06
N TYR A 148 10.19 0.32 15.03
CA TYR A 148 9.96 1.19 13.86
C TYR A 148 10.76 0.76 12.62
N THR A 149 11.91 0.12 12.81
CA THR A 149 12.80 -0.35 11.74
C THR A 149 13.08 -1.86 11.79
N ASP A 150 12.56 -2.56 12.79
CA ASP A 150 12.66 -4.02 12.93
C ASP A 150 11.32 -4.67 12.57
N MET A 151 11.25 -5.20 11.35
CA MET A 151 10.04 -5.74 10.74
C MET A 151 10.33 -7.10 10.13
N THR A 152 9.57 -8.11 10.52
CA THR A 152 9.69 -9.49 10.03
C THR A 152 8.42 -9.93 9.33
N ILE A 153 8.51 -10.45 8.11
CA ILE A 153 7.37 -11.03 7.38
C ILE A 153 6.99 -12.35 8.06
N LEU A 154 5.75 -12.46 8.48
CA LEU A 154 5.16 -13.67 9.06
C LEU A 154 4.42 -14.49 8.00
N GLY A 155 3.83 -13.84 7.01
CA GLY A 155 3.11 -14.45 5.90
C GLY A 155 2.97 -13.49 4.74
N ALA A 156 2.88 -14.03 3.53
CA ALA A 156 2.79 -13.27 2.29
C ALA A 156 1.86 -13.96 1.30
N THR A 157 1.37 -13.21 0.31
CA THR A 157 0.74 -13.85 -0.84
C THR A 157 1.77 -14.63 -1.65
N ARG A 158 1.36 -15.79 -2.16
CA ARG A 158 2.19 -16.66 -3.02
C ARG A 158 1.99 -16.38 -4.52
N ASP A 159 1.04 -15.51 -4.84
CA ASP A 159 0.69 -15.16 -6.22
C ASP A 159 0.24 -13.69 -6.31
N ASP A 160 -0.92 -13.40 -6.90
CA ASP A 160 -1.44 -12.04 -7.02
C ASP A 160 -1.59 -11.38 -5.64
N ALA A 161 -1.29 -10.09 -5.52
CA ALA A 161 -1.67 -9.31 -4.36
C ALA A 161 -3.21 -9.11 -4.30
N ALA A 162 -3.75 -8.90 -3.11
CA ALA A 162 -5.19 -8.70 -2.93
C ALA A 162 -5.72 -7.52 -3.77
N GLY A 163 -5.01 -6.39 -3.80
CA GLY A 163 -5.41 -5.23 -4.59
C GLY A 163 -5.38 -5.50 -6.09
N GLU A 164 -4.33 -6.15 -6.58
CA GLU A 164 -4.25 -6.59 -7.98
C GLU A 164 -5.40 -7.54 -8.34
N CYS A 165 -5.80 -8.42 -7.42
CA CYS A 165 -6.94 -9.31 -7.61
C CYS A 165 -8.26 -8.52 -7.69
N PHE A 166 -8.45 -7.47 -6.88
CA PHE A 166 -9.58 -6.54 -7.00
C PHE A 166 -9.61 -5.85 -8.36
N ASP A 167 -8.49 -5.32 -8.85
CA ASP A 167 -8.43 -4.64 -10.14
C ASP A 167 -8.75 -5.59 -11.31
N LYS A 168 -8.24 -6.82 -11.26
CA LYS A 168 -8.51 -7.86 -12.27
C LYS A 168 -9.98 -8.29 -12.26
N ALA A 169 -10.59 -8.48 -11.08
CA ALA A 169 -12.01 -8.81 -10.94
C ALA A 169 -12.91 -7.65 -11.39
N ALA A 170 -12.59 -6.42 -11.00
CA ALA A 170 -13.30 -5.22 -11.42
C ALA A 170 -13.33 -5.06 -12.94
N ARG A 171 -12.21 -5.30 -13.61
CA ARG A 171 -12.12 -5.28 -15.08
C ARG A 171 -13.06 -6.29 -15.72
N VAL A 172 -13.16 -7.52 -15.20
CA VAL A 172 -14.08 -8.55 -15.69
C VAL A 172 -15.54 -8.09 -15.54
N LEU A 173 -15.87 -7.38 -14.48
CA LEU A 173 -17.20 -6.81 -14.24
C LEU A 173 -17.48 -5.54 -15.07
N GLY A 174 -16.50 -5.03 -15.80
CA GLY A 174 -16.60 -3.81 -16.59
C GLY A 174 -16.60 -2.54 -15.72
N LEU A 175 -15.96 -2.59 -14.56
CA LEU A 175 -15.76 -1.45 -13.67
C LEU A 175 -14.50 -0.67 -14.06
N PRO A 176 -14.41 0.64 -13.72
CA PRO A 176 -13.24 1.46 -14.01
C PRO A 176 -12.02 1.04 -13.20
N TYR A 177 -10.84 1.44 -13.67
CA TYR A 177 -9.57 1.36 -12.94
C TYR A 177 -9.32 2.68 -12.20
N PRO A 178 -8.76 2.64 -10.95
CA PRO A 178 -8.50 1.46 -10.11
C PRO A 178 -9.80 0.80 -9.61
N GLY A 179 -9.80 -0.55 -9.58
CA GLY A 179 -11.00 -1.34 -9.35
C GLY A 179 -11.46 -1.44 -7.89
N GLY A 180 -10.57 -1.16 -6.92
CA GLY A 180 -10.85 -1.38 -5.51
C GLY A 180 -12.07 -0.63 -4.99
N ARG A 181 -12.12 0.70 -5.20
CA ARG A 181 -13.26 1.53 -4.79
C ARG A 181 -14.55 1.22 -5.54
N PRO A 182 -14.59 1.11 -6.88
CA PRO A 182 -15.80 0.71 -7.60
C PRO A 182 -16.34 -0.66 -7.20
N MET A 183 -15.47 -1.62 -6.87
CA MET A 183 -15.86 -2.93 -6.35
C MET A 183 -16.53 -2.82 -4.98
N ASP A 184 -15.97 -2.02 -4.06
CA ASP A 184 -16.54 -1.79 -2.73
C ASP A 184 -17.91 -1.12 -2.82
N GLU A 185 -18.05 -0.06 -3.61
CA GLU A 185 -19.31 0.64 -3.84
C GLU A 185 -20.39 -0.29 -4.47
N LEU A 186 -20.00 -1.17 -5.36
CA LEU A 186 -20.88 -2.15 -5.98
C LEU A 186 -21.29 -3.24 -4.98
N ALA A 187 -20.35 -3.75 -4.19
CA ALA A 187 -20.58 -4.77 -3.16
C ALA A 187 -21.56 -4.31 -2.09
N GLN A 188 -21.59 -3.03 -1.75
CA GLN A 188 -22.54 -2.45 -0.78
C GLN A 188 -24.00 -2.49 -1.24
N ARG A 189 -24.26 -2.72 -2.53
CA ARG A 189 -25.62 -2.80 -3.11
C ARG A 189 -26.25 -4.19 -2.99
N SER A 190 -25.53 -5.18 -2.43
CA SER A 190 -26.00 -6.56 -2.25
C SER A 190 -25.62 -7.09 -0.87
N GLN A 191 -26.37 -8.08 -0.40
CA GLN A 191 -26.01 -8.86 0.79
C GLN A 191 -25.07 -10.04 0.46
N GLY A 192 -24.89 -10.38 -0.82
CA GLY A 192 -24.10 -11.53 -1.26
C GLY A 192 -24.84 -12.86 -1.10
N GLY A 193 -24.05 -13.95 -1.01
CA GLY A 193 -24.57 -15.31 -0.79
C GLY A 193 -25.11 -15.97 -2.05
N LYS A 194 -24.81 -15.44 -3.23
CA LYS A 194 -25.27 -15.98 -4.51
C LYS A 194 -24.20 -16.80 -5.23
N TYR A 195 -22.96 -16.46 -5.05
CA TYR A 195 -21.83 -17.08 -5.74
C TYR A 195 -20.88 -17.72 -4.71
N ASP A 196 -20.64 -19.02 -4.87
CA ASP A 196 -19.64 -19.74 -4.09
C ASP A 196 -18.28 -19.57 -4.77
N LEU A 197 -17.36 -18.92 -4.09
CA LEU A 197 -16.01 -18.67 -4.58
C LEU A 197 -15.01 -19.54 -3.82
N PRO A 198 -13.96 -20.05 -4.50
CA PRO A 198 -13.03 -20.97 -3.86
C PRO A 198 -12.24 -20.27 -2.76
N SER A 199 -12.00 -20.96 -1.66
CA SER A 199 -10.98 -20.61 -0.68
C SER A 199 -9.63 -21.16 -1.14
N ALA A 200 -8.57 -20.39 -0.95
CA ALA A 200 -7.24 -20.86 -1.27
C ALA A 200 -6.73 -21.80 -0.17
N HIS A 201 -6.04 -22.86 -0.58
CA HIS A 201 -5.28 -23.71 0.32
C HIS A 201 -3.79 -23.60 -0.03
N VAL A 202 -3.03 -22.93 0.84
CA VAL A 202 -1.58 -22.82 0.70
C VAL A 202 -0.93 -23.89 1.57
N SER A 203 -0.31 -24.88 0.95
CA SER A 203 0.36 -25.96 1.69
C SER A 203 1.69 -25.50 2.27
N GLY A 204 1.98 -25.88 3.51
CA GLY A 204 3.29 -25.74 4.15
C GLY A 204 3.58 -24.40 4.82
N ALA A 205 2.69 -23.40 4.71
CA ALA A 205 2.88 -22.12 5.36
C ALA A 205 1.53 -21.59 5.89
N GLU A 206 1.39 -21.59 7.22
CA GLU A 206 0.12 -21.32 7.91
C GLU A 206 -0.43 -19.90 7.66
N LEU A 207 0.45 -18.92 7.48
CA LEU A 207 0.09 -17.50 7.34
C LEU A 207 0.15 -16.99 5.89
N ASP A 208 0.58 -17.84 4.95
CA ASP A 208 0.63 -17.45 3.55
C ASP A 208 -0.75 -17.47 2.88
N MET A 209 -0.92 -16.63 1.89
CA MET A 209 -2.17 -16.35 1.20
C MET A 209 -2.06 -16.63 -0.30
N SER A 210 -3.21 -16.79 -0.98
CA SER A 210 -3.29 -16.88 -2.44
C SER A 210 -4.61 -16.29 -2.94
N PHE A 211 -4.56 -15.50 -4.00
CA PHE A 211 -5.71 -14.79 -4.58
C PHE A 211 -5.96 -15.13 -6.05
N SER A 212 -5.03 -15.81 -6.73
CA SER A 212 -5.15 -16.13 -8.17
C SER A 212 -6.35 -17.00 -8.51
N GLY A 213 -6.75 -17.90 -7.56
CA GLY A 213 -7.95 -18.72 -7.69
C GLY A 213 -9.25 -17.92 -7.72
N LEU A 214 -9.35 -16.86 -6.94
CA LEU A 214 -10.52 -15.98 -6.88
C LEU A 214 -10.72 -15.24 -8.21
N LYS A 215 -9.65 -14.68 -8.78
CA LYS A 215 -9.69 -14.05 -10.10
C LYS A 215 -10.20 -15.04 -11.16
N THR A 216 -9.65 -16.24 -11.19
CA THR A 216 -10.05 -17.28 -12.16
C THR A 216 -11.52 -17.65 -12.02
N ALA A 217 -12.02 -17.76 -10.79
CA ALA A 217 -13.43 -18.03 -10.51
C ALA A 217 -14.35 -16.94 -11.06
N VAL A 218 -14.00 -15.66 -10.84
CA VAL A 218 -14.79 -14.51 -11.37
C VAL A 218 -14.81 -14.53 -12.90
N VAL A 219 -13.68 -14.77 -13.56
CA VAL A 219 -13.60 -14.88 -15.02
C VAL A 219 -14.51 -16.00 -15.52
N ASN A 220 -14.46 -17.18 -14.91
CA ASN A 220 -15.26 -18.33 -15.29
C ASN A 220 -16.78 -18.08 -15.09
N LEU A 221 -17.17 -17.46 -13.98
CA LEU A 221 -18.56 -17.10 -13.71
C LEU A 221 -19.09 -16.11 -14.76
N ALA A 222 -18.33 -15.08 -15.08
CA ALA A 222 -18.71 -14.09 -16.09
C ALA A 222 -18.84 -14.72 -17.49
N HIS A 223 -17.86 -15.55 -17.87
CA HIS A 223 -17.87 -16.24 -19.16
C HIS A 223 -19.03 -17.25 -19.28
N ASN A 224 -19.29 -18.03 -18.23
CA ASN A 224 -20.38 -19.01 -18.21
C ASN A 224 -21.76 -18.31 -18.29
N ALA A 225 -21.96 -17.19 -17.57
CA ALA A 225 -23.18 -16.40 -17.66
C ALA A 225 -23.40 -15.88 -19.11
N GLN A 226 -22.35 -15.35 -19.72
CA GLN A 226 -22.40 -14.86 -21.10
C GLN A 226 -22.76 -15.98 -22.10
N GLN A 227 -22.12 -17.16 -21.98
CA GLN A 227 -22.42 -18.31 -22.86
C GLN A 227 -23.87 -18.81 -22.74
N LYS A 228 -24.42 -18.78 -21.52
CA LYS A 228 -25.79 -19.19 -21.26
C LYS A 228 -26.83 -18.10 -21.57
N GLY A 229 -26.41 -16.88 -21.89
CA GLY A 229 -27.31 -15.72 -22.04
C GLY A 229 -27.95 -15.29 -20.72
N GLU A 230 -27.36 -15.63 -19.59
CA GLU A 230 -27.85 -15.29 -18.25
C GLU A 230 -27.29 -13.95 -17.80
N ALA A 231 -28.12 -13.16 -17.10
CA ALA A 231 -27.65 -11.92 -16.49
C ALA A 231 -26.80 -12.19 -15.24
N LEU A 232 -25.55 -11.72 -15.23
CA LEU A 232 -24.68 -11.76 -14.08
C LEU A 232 -25.13 -10.71 -13.05
N ASP A 233 -25.40 -11.12 -11.82
CA ASP A 233 -25.62 -10.20 -10.71
C ASP A 233 -24.28 -9.67 -10.20
N LYS A 234 -23.82 -8.58 -10.83
CA LYS A 234 -22.52 -7.99 -10.55
C LYS A 234 -22.37 -7.52 -9.10
N ALA A 235 -23.46 -7.03 -8.48
CA ALA A 235 -23.43 -6.55 -7.10
C ALA A 235 -23.25 -7.71 -6.10
N ALA A 236 -23.99 -8.80 -6.30
CA ALA A 236 -23.83 -10.01 -5.51
C ALA A 236 -22.42 -10.60 -5.69
N LEU A 237 -21.91 -10.68 -6.92
CA LEU A 237 -20.58 -11.20 -7.19
C LEU A 237 -19.47 -10.32 -6.57
N ALA A 238 -19.60 -9.00 -6.64
CA ALA A 238 -18.66 -8.08 -6.00
C ALA A 238 -18.65 -8.27 -4.47
N ARG A 239 -19.83 -8.49 -3.86
CA ARG A 239 -19.95 -8.74 -2.42
C ARG A 239 -19.31 -10.07 -2.03
N ASP A 240 -19.65 -11.15 -2.75
CA ASP A 240 -19.13 -12.49 -2.49
C ASP A 240 -17.61 -12.57 -2.71
N PHE A 241 -17.11 -11.88 -3.75
CA PHE A 241 -15.69 -11.73 -4.00
C PHE A 241 -14.96 -11.02 -2.84
N THR A 242 -15.50 -9.87 -2.40
CA THR A 242 -14.91 -9.12 -1.29
C THR A 242 -14.92 -9.96 0.00
N ARG A 243 -15.99 -10.74 0.23
CA ARG A 243 -16.07 -11.67 1.34
C ARG A 243 -14.98 -12.74 1.25
N ALA A 244 -14.81 -13.36 0.08
CA ALA A 244 -13.77 -14.38 -0.12
C ALA A 244 -12.35 -13.83 0.11
N VAL A 245 -12.08 -12.58 -0.31
CA VAL A 245 -10.80 -11.91 0.02
C VAL A 245 -10.66 -11.69 1.53
N SER A 246 -11.72 -11.24 2.21
CA SER A 246 -11.71 -11.05 3.66
C SER A 246 -11.46 -12.37 4.40
N ASP A 247 -12.12 -13.46 3.96
CA ASP A 247 -11.99 -14.80 4.53
C ASP A 247 -10.58 -15.39 4.33
N GLU A 248 -9.84 -14.91 3.33
CA GLU A 248 -8.43 -15.26 3.12
C GLU A 248 -7.49 -14.48 4.04
N LEU A 249 -7.75 -13.20 4.26
CA LEU A 249 -6.91 -12.29 5.05
C LEU A 249 -7.10 -12.49 6.57
N LEU A 250 -8.36 -12.52 7.01
CA LEU A 250 -8.73 -12.35 8.41
C LEU A 250 -8.23 -13.46 9.33
N PRO A 251 -8.45 -14.77 9.01
CA PRO A 251 -7.99 -15.86 9.87
C PRO A 251 -6.47 -15.86 10.08
N ARG A 252 -5.72 -15.49 9.04
CA ARG A 252 -4.25 -15.44 9.08
C ARG A 252 -3.74 -14.26 9.90
N ALA A 253 -4.37 -13.10 9.79
CA ALA A 253 -4.04 -11.95 10.63
C ALA A 253 -4.33 -12.24 12.11
N MET A 254 -5.47 -12.87 12.43
CA MET A 254 -5.79 -13.29 13.80
C MET A 254 -4.79 -14.35 14.30
N ARG A 255 -4.43 -15.31 13.47
CA ARG A 255 -3.44 -16.34 13.81
C ARG A 255 -2.05 -15.75 14.05
N ALA A 256 -1.64 -14.75 13.29
CA ALA A 256 -0.38 -14.05 13.51
C ALA A 256 -0.34 -13.34 14.89
N LEU A 257 -1.45 -12.74 15.32
CA LEU A 257 -1.58 -12.18 16.67
C LEU A 257 -1.41 -13.23 17.77
N GLU A 258 -2.00 -14.43 17.57
CA GLU A 258 -1.85 -15.54 18.52
C GLU A 258 -0.40 -16.03 18.60
N LEU A 259 0.25 -16.23 17.44
CA LEU A 259 1.62 -16.73 17.36
C LEU A 259 2.64 -15.77 17.95
N THR A 260 2.46 -14.47 17.73
CA THR A 260 3.37 -13.42 18.23
C THR A 260 3.04 -12.96 19.64
N GLY A 261 1.84 -13.23 20.14
CA GLY A 261 1.34 -12.67 21.39
C GLY A 261 1.08 -11.17 21.36
N ARG A 262 1.11 -10.52 20.18
CA ARG A 262 0.83 -9.08 20.04
C ARG A 262 -0.62 -8.77 20.38
N ARG A 263 -0.85 -7.59 20.92
CA ARG A 263 -2.18 -7.12 21.35
C ARG A 263 -2.71 -5.98 20.48
N THR A 264 -2.01 -5.66 19.42
CA THR A 264 -2.36 -4.58 18.48
C THR A 264 -2.24 -5.08 17.05
N LEU A 265 -3.28 -4.83 16.25
CA LEU A 265 -3.30 -5.01 14.80
C LEU A 265 -3.35 -3.65 14.11
N VAL A 266 -2.54 -3.47 13.09
CA VAL A 266 -2.51 -2.28 12.24
C VAL A 266 -2.82 -2.68 10.82
N ALA A 267 -3.83 -2.10 10.18
CA ALA A 267 -4.07 -2.28 8.75
C ALA A 267 -3.37 -1.17 7.95
N ALA A 268 -2.82 -1.51 6.79
CA ALA A 268 -2.09 -0.58 5.94
C ALA A 268 -2.30 -0.89 4.45
N GLY A 269 -2.14 0.12 3.58
CA GLY A 269 -2.26 -0.01 2.14
C GLY A 269 -3.68 0.21 1.60
N GLY A 270 -3.80 0.31 0.26
CA GLY A 270 -5.04 0.71 -0.41
C GLY A 270 -6.25 -0.19 -0.16
N VAL A 271 -6.03 -1.50 -0.02
CA VAL A 271 -7.12 -2.46 0.25
C VAL A 271 -7.69 -2.31 1.66
N ALA A 272 -6.89 -1.76 2.61
CA ALA A 272 -7.39 -1.41 3.95
C ALA A 272 -8.48 -0.31 3.94
N ALA A 273 -8.74 0.31 2.80
CA ALA A 273 -9.87 1.24 2.61
C ALA A 273 -11.21 0.52 2.39
N ASN A 274 -11.21 -0.76 2.02
CA ASN A 274 -12.43 -1.52 1.71
C ASN A 274 -13.35 -1.64 2.93
N SER A 275 -14.61 -1.26 2.77
CA SER A 275 -15.56 -1.11 3.87
C SER A 275 -15.89 -2.44 4.56
N LEU A 276 -16.04 -3.53 3.79
CA LEU A 276 -16.34 -4.85 4.33
C LEU A 276 -15.14 -5.41 5.10
N ILE A 277 -13.94 -5.33 4.52
CA ILE A 277 -12.70 -5.80 5.18
C ILE A 277 -12.48 -5.04 6.50
N ARG A 278 -12.71 -3.72 6.51
CA ARG A 278 -12.62 -2.90 7.74
C ARG A 278 -13.61 -3.38 8.81
N ALA A 279 -14.87 -3.63 8.42
CA ALA A 279 -15.89 -4.10 9.36
C ALA A 279 -15.55 -5.49 9.93
N ASP A 280 -15.04 -6.39 9.09
CA ASP A 280 -14.64 -7.74 9.51
C ASP A 280 -13.43 -7.71 10.45
N LEU A 281 -12.41 -6.89 10.15
CA LEU A 281 -11.26 -6.68 11.02
C LEU A 281 -11.68 -6.12 12.38
N GLN A 282 -12.59 -5.13 12.38
CA GLN A 282 -13.11 -4.54 13.61
C GLN A 282 -13.79 -5.60 14.49
N ALA A 283 -14.74 -6.35 13.91
CA ALA A 283 -15.48 -7.39 14.63
C ALA A 283 -14.55 -8.51 15.17
N ALA A 284 -13.56 -8.93 14.38
CA ALA A 284 -12.62 -9.96 14.81
C ALA A 284 -11.70 -9.48 15.95
N CYS A 285 -11.17 -8.26 15.84
CA CYS A 285 -10.33 -7.68 16.89
C CYS A 285 -11.10 -7.44 18.18
N GLU A 286 -12.35 -6.98 18.12
CA GLU A 286 -13.23 -6.83 19.29
C GLU A 286 -13.45 -8.18 19.98
N LYS A 287 -13.76 -9.24 19.21
CA LYS A 287 -13.94 -10.59 19.73
C LYS A 287 -12.69 -11.14 20.43
N MET A 288 -11.50 -10.81 19.94
CA MET A 288 -10.22 -11.23 20.53
C MET A 288 -9.71 -10.30 21.65
N GLY A 289 -10.33 -9.15 21.86
CA GLY A 289 -9.84 -8.14 22.79
C GLY A 289 -8.50 -7.52 22.36
N VAL A 290 -8.30 -7.39 21.04
CA VAL A 290 -7.10 -6.82 20.40
C VAL A 290 -7.40 -5.39 19.96
N LYS A 291 -6.47 -4.46 20.17
CA LYS A 291 -6.59 -3.08 19.68
C LYS A 291 -6.36 -3.05 18.17
N LEU A 292 -7.28 -2.42 17.44
CA LEU A 292 -7.19 -2.26 15.98
C LEU A 292 -6.95 -0.79 15.63
N TYR A 293 -5.98 -0.56 14.71
CA TYR A 293 -5.77 0.72 14.06
C TYR A 293 -6.08 0.59 12.58
N LEU A 294 -7.11 1.32 12.14
CA LEU A 294 -7.54 1.44 10.75
C LEU A 294 -7.29 2.88 10.29
N PRO A 295 -6.36 3.13 9.39
CA PRO A 295 -6.04 4.50 8.99
C PRO A 295 -7.24 5.17 8.31
N PRO A 296 -7.42 6.49 8.44
CA PRO A 296 -8.31 7.27 7.59
C PRO A 296 -8.03 7.01 6.12
N LEU A 297 -9.05 7.06 5.26
CA LEU A 297 -8.95 6.72 3.84
C LEU A 297 -7.84 7.48 3.11
N LYS A 298 -7.57 8.73 3.49
CA LYS A 298 -6.51 9.56 2.90
C LYS A 298 -5.09 8.99 3.10
N TRP A 299 -4.89 8.10 4.09
CA TRP A 299 -3.61 7.49 4.41
C TRP A 299 -3.50 6.03 3.94
N CYS A 300 -4.52 5.52 3.24
CA CYS A 300 -4.49 4.16 2.70
C CYS A 300 -3.73 4.07 1.36
N GLY A 301 -3.87 5.08 0.49
CA GLY A 301 -3.17 5.13 -0.81
C GLY A 301 -1.74 5.61 -0.72
N ASP A 302 -1.03 5.55 -1.85
CA ASP A 302 0.34 6.02 -1.97
C ASP A 302 0.41 7.54 -1.75
N ASN A 303 1.35 7.97 -0.92
CA ASN A 303 1.54 9.37 -0.56
C ASN A 303 2.98 9.64 -0.13
N GLY A 304 3.42 10.89 -0.20
CA GLY A 304 4.78 11.27 0.21
C GLY A 304 4.97 11.27 1.72
N ALA A 305 3.90 11.55 2.47
CA ALA A 305 3.98 11.67 3.92
C ALA A 305 4.30 10.32 4.60
N MET A 306 3.82 9.20 4.07
CA MET A 306 4.15 7.86 4.58
C MET A 306 5.66 7.56 4.48
N ILE A 307 6.29 8.03 3.41
CA ILE A 307 7.73 7.89 3.18
C ILE A 307 8.51 8.81 4.11
N GLY A 308 8.05 10.04 4.32
CA GLY A 308 8.64 10.97 5.28
C GLY A 308 8.54 10.48 6.72
N SER A 309 7.42 9.84 7.07
CA SER A 309 7.23 9.23 8.39
C SER A 309 8.21 8.09 8.63
N GLN A 310 8.26 7.09 7.76
CA GLN A 310 9.23 5.99 7.90
C GLN A 310 10.67 6.50 7.81
N GLY A 311 10.96 7.43 6.91
CA GLY A 311 12.27 8.03 6.74
C GLY A 311 12.82 8.65 8.04
N TYR A 312 11.98 9.26 8.85
CA TYR A 312 12.38 9.76 10.16
C TYR A 312 12.92 8.65 11.08
N TYR A 313 12.23 7.51 11.13
CA TYR A 313 12.67 6.40 11.98
C TYR A 313 13.91 5.69 11.42
N GLU A 314 14.02 5.54 10.08
CA GLU A 314 15.24 5.04 9.45
C GLU A 314 16.45 5.96 9.75
N TYR A 315 16.27 7.28 9.65
CA TYR A 315 17.30 8.25 10.02
C TYR A 315 17.71 8.11 11.49
N ARG A 316 16.72 8.00 12.40
CA ARG A 316 16.98 7.84 13.85
C ARG A 316 17.74 6.54 14.16
N ALA A 317 17.57 5.52 13.33
CA ALA A 317 18.31 4.25 13.39
C ALA A 317 19.69 4.31 12.71
N GLY A 318 20.10 5.49 12.17
CA GLY A 318 21.36 5.67 11.48
C GLY A 318 21.39 5.11 10.05
N ARG A 319 20.24 4.80 9.47
CA ARG A 319 20.10 4.21 8.13
C ARG A 319 20.03 5.31 7.07
N THR A 320 21.17 5.88 6.74
CA THR A 320 21.34 6.82 5.63
C THR A 320 22.26 6.20 4.59
N VAL A 321 22.23 6.72 3.37
CA VAL A 321 23.01 6.17 2.25
C VAL A 321 23.74 7.25 1.50
N GLU A 322 24.75 6.81 0.76
CA GLU A 322 25.49 7.65 -0.18
C GLU A 322 24.72 7.82 -1.51
N LEU A 323 25.26 8.60 -2.42
CA LEU A 323 24.64 8.90 -3.70
C LEU A 323 24.71 7.73 -4.71
N ASP A 324 25.21 6.58 -4.33
CA ASP A 324 25.20 5.34 -5.13
C ASP A 324 23.92 4.51 -4.98
N LEU A 325 23.00 4.94 -4.10
CA LEU A 325 21.68 4.31 -3.97
C LEU A 325 21.07 3.98 -5.33
N ASN A 326 20.58 2.75 -5.49
CA ASN A 326 19.88 2.31 -6.70
C ASN A 326 18.40 2.06 -6.46
N ALA A 327 17.63 1.96 -7.54
CA ALA A 327 16.22 1.57 -7.54
C ALA A 327 16.10 0.05 -7.72
N TYR A 328 15.13 -0.57 -7.03
CA TYR A 328 14.86 -2.00 -7.14
C TYR A 328 13.37 -2.25 -7.39
N ALA A 329 13.09 -3.12 -8.38
CA ALA A 329 11.71 -3.50 -8.69
C ALA A 329 11.11 -4.43 -7.64
N THR A 330 11.96 -5.28 -7.05
CA THR A 330 11.60 -6.26 -6.01
C THR A 330 12.63 -6.20 -4.89
N MET A 331 12.15 -6.30 -3.66
CA MET A 331 13.00 -6.40 -2.48
C MET A 331 12.14 -6.93 -1.33
N ASP A 332 12.68 -7.82 -0.53
CA ASP A 332 11.99 -8.28 0.66
C ASP A 332 12.06 -7.24 1.77
N LEU A 333 10.99 -7.16 2.58
CA LEU A 333 10.88 -6.18 3.66
C LEU A 333 12.00 -6.28 4.70
N GLY A 334 12.54 -7.48 4.90
CA GLY A 334 13.62 -7.80 5.84
C GLY A 334 15.03 -7.67 5.26
N ASP A 335 15.16 -7.42 3.95
CA ASP A 335 16.47 -7.29 3.34
C ASP A 335 17.22 -6.08 3.91
N PRO A 336 18.52 -6.24 4.19
CA PRO A 336 19.35 -5.11 4.59
C PRO A 336 19.38 -4.09 3.45
N VAL A 337 19.21 -2.83 3.80
CA VAL A 337 19.28 -1.73 2.82
C VAL A 337 20.66 -1.64 2.20
N PHE A 338 21.68 -2.14 2.92
CA PHE A 338 23.10 -2.25 2.50
C PHE A 338 23.84 -3.27 3.36
#